data_657261b291729dd1f144ddc43f523d83
#
_entry.id   657261b291729dd1f144ddc43f523d83
#
_cell.length_a   1.000
_cell.length_b   1.000
_cell.length_c   1.000
_cell.angle_alpha   90.00
_cell.angle_beta   90.00
_cell.angle_gamma   90.00
#
_symmetry.space_group_name_H-M   'P 1'
#
loop_
_entity.id
_entity.type
_entity.pdbx_description
1 polymer ?
#
loop_
_entity_poly.entity_id
_entity_poly.type
_entity_poly.pdbx_seq_one_letter_code
_entity_poly.pdbx_strand_id
1 'polypeptide(L)'
;MMRNYYTFDDNKLSTELRHLYFGYGMNTNISGMATRCPGAVSLGPATLPDYRFTFRCHADVELEKGCWVDGVLWEISDVHLKSLDRLEGFPTYYLRHKAFVLHDDELRAAWIYTMADQTYEAAPGESYLRCCIEGYESHGVPTDQIRDALRYAEAVEVEMDQSYYPRESRTV
;
A
#
# COMPACT_ATOMS: atom_id res chain seq x y z
N MET A 1 -31.28 -53.92 18.17
CA MET A 1 -31.10 -53.17 16.91
C MET A 1 -30.79 -51.72 17.27
N MET A 2 -29.51 -51.38 17.47
CA MET A 2 -29.07 -50.03 17.81
C MET A 2 -28.77 -49.31 16.50
N ARG A 3 -29.48 -48.18 16.21
CA ARG A 3 -29.17 -47.28 15.12
C ARG A 3 -28.15 -46.25 15.61
N ASN A 4 -26.91 -46.38 15.12
CA ASN A 4 -25.91 -45.33 15.26
C ASN A 4 -26.27 -44.16 14.35
N TYR A 5 -26.70 -43.06 14.95
CA TYR A 5 -26.77 -41.78 14.25
C TYR A 5 -25.39 -41.12 14.32
N TYR A 6 -24.62 -41.21 13.23
CA TYR A 6 -23.50 -40.33 13.04
C TYR A 6 -24.05 -38.94 12.70
N THR A 7 -24.03 -38.07 13.67
CA THR A 7 -24.19 -36.64 13.41
C THR A 7 -22.88 -36.16 12.75
N PHE A 8 -22.95 -35.86 11.46
CA PHE A 8 -21.90 -35.09 10.81
C PHE A 8 -21.93 -33.69 11.43
N ASP A 9 -20.84 -33.32 12.09
CA ASP A 9 -20.59 -31.97 12.58
C ASP A 9 -20.19 -31.13 11.35
N ASP A 10 -21.17 -30.42 10.78
CA ASP A 10 -20.98 -29.51 9.64
C ASP A 10 -20.15 -28.23 10.00
N ASN A 11 -19.53 -28.22 11.18
CA ASN A 11 -18.62 -27.18 11.63
C ASN A 11 -17.18 -27.48 11.20
N LYS A 12 -17.01 -28.00 9.95
CA LYS A 12 -15.70 -28.05 9.32
C LYS A 12 -15.34 -26.63 8.92
N LEU A 13 -14.62 -25.95 9.84
CA LEU A 13 -13.94 -24.68 9.57
C LEU A 13 -13.39 -24.73 8.13
N SER A 14 -13.98 -23.94 7.25
CA SER A 14 -13.32 -23.59 6.01
C SER A 14 -12.02 -22.89 6.45
N THR A 15 -10.90 -23.55 6.35
CA THR A 15 -9.59 -22.95 6.50
C THR A 15 -9.43 -21.97 5.35
N GLU A 16 -10.02 -20.77 5.52
CA GLU A 16 -9.84 -19.68 4.58
C GLU A 16 -8.35 -19.36 4.53
N LEU A 17 -7.78 -19.45 3.34
CA LEU A 17 -6.35 -19.18 3.16
C LEU A 17 -6.07 -17.73 3.60
N ARG A 18 -5.09 -17.58 4.48
CA ARG A 18 -4.62 -16.30 4.97
C ARG A 18 -3.35 -15.87 4.23
N HIS A 19 -3.27 -14.61 3.92
CA HIS A 19 -2.15 -13.98 3.22
C HIS A 19 -1.63 -12.81 4.04
N LEU A 20 -0.34 -12.53 3.89
CA LEU A 20 0.23 -11.28 4.34
C LEU A 20 0.16 -10.26 3.20
N TYR A 21 -0.24 -9.03 3.54
CA TYR A 21 -0.33 -7.89 2.66
C TYR A 21 0.36 -6.69 3.32
N PHE A 22 1.25 -6.03 2.60
CA PHE A 22 1.92 -4.84 3.06
C PHE A 22 1.31 -3.60 2.41
N GLY A 23 0.67 -2.77 3.21
CA GLY A 23 0.11 -1.48 2.82
C GLY A 23 1.08 -0.36 3.19
N TYR A 24 1.36 0.52 2.24
CA TYR A 24 2.24 1.68 2.41
C TYR A 24 1.57 3.01 2.04
N GLY A 25 0.39 3.00 1.41
CA GLY A 25 -0.44 4.16 1.06
C GLY A 25 -1.72 4.22 1.88
N MET A 26 -2.84 4.55 1.24
CA MET A 26 -4.15 4.68 1.92
C MET A 26 -4.63 3.40 2.64
N ASN A 27 -4.09 2.23 2.30
CA ASN A 27 -4.43 0.97 2.95
C ASN A 27 -3.68 0.75 4.29
N THR A 28 -2.94 1.73 4.78
CA THR A 28 -2.49 1.81 6.17
C THR A 28 -3.60 2.29 7.10
N ASN A 29 -4.61 2.99 6.57
CA ASN A 29 -5.71 3.55 7.35
C ASN A 29 -6.66 2.45 7.86
N ILE A 30 -6.82 2.36 9.19
CA ILE A 30 -7.61 1.33 9.87
C ILE A 30 -9.08 1.35 9.41
N SER A 31 -9.71 2.52 9.39
CA SER A 31 -11.11 2.68 9.00
C SER A 31 -11.34 2.31 7.53
N GLY A 32 -10.38 2.71 6.67
CA GLY A 32 -10.38 2.35 5.26
C GLY A 32 -10.29 0.85 5.05
N MET A 33 -9.35 0.18 5.75
CA MET A 33 -9.19 -1.27 5.67
C MET A 33 -10.39 -2.02 6.25
N ALA A 34 -10.97 -1.55 7.34
CA ALA A 34 -12.18 -2.15 7.91
C ALA A 34 -13.37 -2.14 6.92
N THR A 35 -13.45 -1.13 6.06
CA THR A 35 -14.46 -1.02 5.01
C THR A 35 -14.17 -1.91 3.80
N ARG A 36 -12.91 -1.93 3.33
CA ARG A 36 -12.48 -2.65 2.12
C ARG A 36 -12.29 -4.14 2.35
N CYS A 37 -11.82 -4.48 3.53
CA CYS A 37 -11.43 -5.84 3.95
C CYS A 37 -11.97 -6.12 5.36
N PRO A 38 -13.30 -6.24 5.54
CA PRO A 38 -13.90 -6.49 6.87
C PRO A 38 -13.34 -7.75 7.52
N GLY A 39 -12.75 -7.60 8.71
CA GLY A 39 -12.09 -8.71 9.41
C GLY A 39 -10.61 -8.94 9.06
N ALA A 40 -10.01 -8.09 8.23
CA ALA A 40 -8.55 -8.04 8.10
C ALA A 40 -7.92 -7.66 9.46
N VAL A 41 -6.78 -8.26 9.78
CA VAL A 41 -6.07 -8.03 11.04
C VAL A 41 -4.80 -7.24 10.77
N SER A 42 -4.66 -6.09 11.42
CA SER A 42 -3.39 -5.37 11.41
C SER A 42 -2.38 -6.10 12.30
N LEU A 43 -1.23 -6.42 11.73
CA LEU A 43 -0.09 -6.97 12.48
C LEU A 43 0.84 -5.85 12.97
N GLY A 44 0.63 -4.61 12.51
CA GLY A 44 1.41 -3.45 12.94
C GLY A 44 2.46 -3.00 11.91
N PRO A 45 3.39 -2.14 12.35
CA PRO A 45 4.42 -1.58 11.48
C PRO A 45 5.32 -2.65 10.86
N ALA A 46 5.70 -2.44 9.62
CA ALA A 46 6.67 -3.26 8.90
C ALA A 46 7.45 -2.38 7.92
N THR A 47 8.58 -2.89 7.44
CA THR A 47 9.47 -2.17 6.52
C THR A 47 9.74 -3.01 5.28
N LEU A 48 9.64 -2.40 4.10
CA LEU A 48 9.96 -3.01 2.81
C LEU A 48 11.38 -2.56 2.39
N PRO A 49 12.40 -3.44 2.47
CA PRO A 49 13.77 -3.09 2.12
C PRO A 49 13.98 -3.03 0.62
N ASP A 50 14.99 -2.25 0.19
CA ASP A 50 15.40 -2.03 -1.19
C ASP A 50 14.31 -1.42 -2.09
N TYR A 51 13.43 -0.62 -1.50
CA TYR A 51 12.43 0.18 -2.19
C TYR A 51 12.45 1.62 -1.71
N ARG A 52 12.08 2.54 -2.60
CA ARG A 52 11.82 3.96 -2.33
C ARG A 52 10.32 4.23 -2.43
N PHE A 53 9.79 5.01 -1.47
CA PHE A 53 8.43 5.51 -1.51
C PHE A 53 8.33 6.75 -2.39
N THR A 54 7.28 6.85 -3.21
CA THR A 54 7.02 7.99 -4.06
C THR A 54 5.52 8.24 -4.24
N PHE A 55 5.16 9.37 -4.86
CA PHE A 55 3.80 9.68 -5.31
C PHE A 55 3.74 9.79 -6.84
N ARG A 56 2.68 9.15 -7.40
CA ARG A 56 2.25 9.26 -8.79
C ARG A 56 0.73 9.50 -8.80
N CYS A 57 0.28 10.67 -8.29
CA CYS A 57 -1.08 10.97 -7.84
C CYS A 57 -1.57 10.10 -6.67
N HIS A 58 -1.05 8.90 -6.53
CA HIS A 58 -1.24 7.96 -5.41
C HIS A 58 0.12 7.44 -4.96
N ALA A 59 0.15 6.80 -3.80
CA ALA A 59 1.39 6.21 -3.28
C ALA A 59 1.85 5.05 -4.17
N ASP A 60 3.14 5.01 -4.44
CA ASP A 60 3.82 3.94 -5.14
C ASP A 60 5.16 3.65 -4.48
N VAL A 61 5.72 2.50 -4.80
CA VAL A 61 7.07 2.11 -4.39
C VAL A 61 7.82 1.56 -5.59
N GLU A 62 9.10 1.92 -5.71
CA GLU A 62 9.96 1.45 -6.77
C GLU A 62 11.27 0.87 -6.21
N LEU A 63 11.87 -0.06 -6.94
CA LEU A 63 13.12 -0.70 -6.51
C LEU A 63 14.24 0.33 -6.44
N GLU A 64 14.80 0.50 -5.23
CA GLU A 64 15.97 1.34 -5.00
C GLU A 64 16.83 0.74 -3.89
N LYS A 65 17.95 0.15 -4.28
CA LYS A 65 18.84 -0.58 -3.37
C LYS A 65 19.36 0.31 -2.24
N GLY A 66 19.20 -0.17 -1.02
CA GLY A 66 19.65 0.53 0.19
C GLY A 66 18.65 1.50 0.77
N CYS A 67 17.52 1.74 0.09
CA CYS A 67 16.37 2.45 0.63
C CYS A 67 15.41 1.48 1.34
N TRP A 68 14.45 2.01 2.07
CA TRP A 68 13.38 1.23 2.69
C TRP A 68 12.09 2.05 2.74
N VAL A 69 10.98 1.32 2.76
CA VAL A 69 9.64 1.93 2.87
C VAL A 69 8.96 1.41 4.12
N ASP A 70 8.54 2.31 4.99
CA ASP A 70 7.72 1.98 6.15
C ASP A 70 6.24 1.87 5.77
N GLY A 71 5.55 0.97 6.44
CA GLY A 71 4.13 0.73 6.21
C GLY A 71 3.52 -0.19 7.26
N VAL A 72 2.43 -0.83 6.92
CA VAL A 72 1.66 -1.69 7.83
C VAL A 72 1.49 -3.07 7.21
N LEU A 73 1.81 -4.11 7.99
CA LEU A 73 1.55 -5.49 7.61
C LEU A 73 0.15 -5.90 8.07
N TRP A 74 -0.59 -6.53 7.16
CA TRP A 74 -1.93 -7.02 7.39
C TRP A 74 -2.02 -8.52 7.15
N GLU A 75 -2.80 -9.21 7.96
CA GLU A 75 -3.29 -10.54 7.64
C GLU A 75 -4.67 -10.43 6.97
N ILE A 76 -4.78 -10.95 5.76
CA ILE A 76 -5.96 -10.85 4.90
C ILE A 76 -6.38 -12.22 4.37
N SER A 77 -7.63 -12.35 3.92
CA SER A 77 -8.16 -13.57 3.28
C SER A 77 -8.12 -13.46 1.75
N ASP A 78 -8.44 -14.58 1.06
CA ASP A 78 -8.62 -14.60 -0.39
C ASP A 78 -9.70 -13.62 -0.88
N VAL A 79 -10.76 -13.43 -0.11
CA VAL A 79 -11.84 -12.49 -0.44
C VAL A 79 -11.33 -11.05 -0.35
N HIS A 80 -10.52 -10.76 0.68
CA HIS A 80 -9.88 -9.45 0.85
C HIS A 80 -8.90 -9.16 -0.28
N LEU A 81 -8.09 -10.15 -0.67
CA LEU A 81 -7.15 -9.99 -1.79
C LEU A 81 -7.86 -9.63 -3.09
N LYS A 82 -9.00 -10.26 -3.40
CA LYS A 82 -9.84 -9.91 -4.54
C LYS A 82 -10.48 -8.52 -4.43
N SER A 83 -10.79 -8.08 -3.21
CA SER A 83 -11.30 -6.73 -2.96
C SER A 83 -10.23 -5.68 -3.22
N LEU A 84 -9.01 -5.94 -2.75
CA LEU A 84 -7.85 -5.08 -3.02
C LEU A 84 -7.49 -5.06 -4.50
N ASP A 85 -7.49 -6.19 -5.21
CA ASP A 85 -7.26 -6.25 -6.66
C ASP A 85 -8.20 -5.30 -7.42
N ARG A 86 -9.48 -5.26 -7.05
CA ARG A 86 -10.45 -4.36 -7.68
C ARG A 86 -10.18 -2.90 -7.34
N LEU A 87 -9.85 -2.61 -6.09
CA LEU A 87 -9.54 -1.25 -5.63
C LEU A 87 -8.31 -0.70 -6.36
N GLU A 88 -7.25 -1.51 -6.45
CA GLU A 88 -5.97 -1.13 -7.04
C GLU A 88 -6.00 -1.17 -8.58
N GLY A 89 -7.11 -1.59 -9.19
CA GLY A 89 -7.22 -1.73 -10.65
C GLY A 89 -6.24 -2.75 -11.24
N PHE A 90 -5.94 -3.81 -10.45
CA PHE A 90 -5.07 -4.90 -10.91
C PHE A 90 -5.71 -5.64 -12.12
N PRO A 91 -4.96 -5.98 -13.16
CA PRO A 91 -3.51 -5.81 -13.34
C PRO A 91 -3.11 -4.56 -14.16
N THR A 92 -4.01 -3.59 -14.33
CA THR A 92 -3.83 -2.49 -15.29
C THR A 92 -3.24 -1.24 -14.66
N TYR A 93 -3.73 -0.82 -13.49
CA TYR A 93 -3.25 0.39 -12.80
C TYR A 93 -2.14 0.06 -11.82
N TYR A 94 -2.35 -0.96 -10.96
CA TYR A 94 -1.30 -1.56 -10.15
C TYR A 94 -1.04 -3.01 -10.57
N LEU A 95 0.22 -3.42 -10.46
CA LEU A 95 0.66 -4.80 -10.50
C LEU A 95 0.75 -5.35 -9.08
N ARG A 96 0.48 -6.64 -8.92
CA ARG A 96 0.59 -7.32 -7.63
C ARG A 96 1.66 -8.40 -7.67
N HIS A 97 2.57 -8.38 -6.72
CA HIS A 97 3.61 -9.39 -6.59
C HIS A 97 3.98 -9.62 -5.12
N LYS A 98 4.82 -10.62 -4.86
CA LYS A 98 5.37 -10.90 -3.54
C LYS A 98 6.66 -10.15 -3.35
N ALA A 99 6.82 -9.54 -2.16
CA ALA A 99 8.08 -8.98 -1.69
C ALA A 99 8.34 -9.45 -0.25
N PHE A 100 9.61 -9.39 0.18
CA PHE A 100 9.95 -9.64 1.57
C PHE A 100 9.89 -8.34 2.35
N VAL A 101 9.14 -8.34 3.44
CA VAL A 101 9.04 -7.24 4.40
C VAL A 101 9.62 -7.66 5.73
N LEU A 102 10.28 -6.74 6.41
CA LEU A 102 10.78 -6.93 7.77
C LEU A 102 9.67 -6.57 8.77
N HIS A 103 9.31 -7.50 9.63
CA HIS A 103 8.33 -7.31 10.69
C HIS A 103 8.75 -8.15 11.90
N ASP A 104 8.87 -7.52 13.08
CA ASP A 104 9.37 -8.15 14.32
C ASP A 104 10.71 -8.87 14.10
N ASP A 105 11.67 -8.21 13.44
CA ASP A 105 13.00 -8.75 13.11
C ASP A 105 13.00 -9.99 12.19
N GLU A 106 11.85 -10.34 11.59
CA GLU A 106 11.72 -11.45 10.65
C GLU A 106 11.34 -10.98 9.24
N LEU A 107 11.98 -11.55 8.23
CA LEU A 107 11.59 -11.37 6.83
C LEU A 107 10.40 -12.26 6.50
N ARG A 108 9.31 -11.64 6.06
CA ARG A 108 8.05 -12.31 5.70
C ARG A 108 7.65 -11.99 4.27
N ALA A 109 7.27 -13.00 3.50
CA ALA A 109 6.75 -12.80 2.15
C ALA A 109 5.31 -12.24 2.20
N ALA A 110 5.12 -11.03 1.73
CA ALA A 110 3.82 -10.35 1.68
C ALA A 110 3.45 -9.95 0.26
N TRP A 111 2.15 -9.84 -0.03
CA TRP A 111 1.68 -9.18 -1.23
C TRP A 111 1.91 -7.68 -1.14
N ILE A 112 2.41 -7.09 -2.23
CA ILE A 112 2.47 -5.65 -2.44
C ILE A 112 1.86 -5.30 -3.78
N TYR A 113 1.42 -4.05 -3.92
CA TYR A 113 1.02 -3.46 -5.19
C TYR A 113 2.04 -2.41 -5.58
N THR A 114 2.39 -2.33 -6.86
CA THR A 114 3.25 -1.28 -7.44
C THR A 114 2.61 -0.79 -8.71
N MET A 115 2.69 0.49 -9.01
CA MET A 115 2.08 1.02 -10.24
C MET A 115 2.67 0.37 -11.49
N ALA A 116 1.81 0.14 -12.48
CA ALA A 116 2.22 -0.39 -13.79
C ALA A 116 3.01 0.65 -14.60
N ASP A 117 2.66 1.94 -14.46
CA ASP A 117 3.39 3.06 -15.05
C ASP A 117 4.17 3.80 -13.97
N GLN A 118 5.50 3.68 -14.01
CA GLN A 118 6.43 4.31 -13.09
C GLN A 118 7.26 5.42 -13.75
N THR A 119 6.78 5.98 -14.87
CA THR A 119 7.53 6.95 -15.68
C THR A 119 7.39 8.40 -15.24
N TYR A 120 6.49 8.68 -14.29
CA TYR A 120 6.22 10.05 -13.81
C TYR A 120 6.12 10.08 -12.28
N GLU A 121 6.27 11.26 -11.70
CA GLU A 121 5.92 11.56 -10.33
C GLU A 121 4.95 12.74 -10.29
N ALA A 122 3.97 12.70 -9.39
CA ALA A 122 2.93 13.72 -9.25
C ALA A 122 2.40 13.72 -7.81
N ALA A 123 2.11 14.91 -7.28
CA ALA A 123 1.57 15.07 -5.95
C ALA A 123 0.17 14.43 -5.81
N PRO A 124 -0.15 13.83 -4.67
CA PRO A 124 -1.47 13.27 -4.41
C PRO A 124 -2.48 14.37 -4.07
N GLY A 125 -3.77 14.08 -4.29
CA GLY A 125 -4.83 14.94 -3.77
C GLY A 125 -4.85 14.99 -2.24
N GLU A 126 -5.27 16.14 -1.68
CA GLU A 126 -5.22 16.42 -0.23
C GLU A 126 -5.96 15.37 0.62
N SER A 127 -7.13 14.90 0.18
CA SER A 127 -7.91 13.90 0.91
C SER A 127 -7.21 12.53 0.95
N TYR A 128 -6.53 12.15 -0.13
CA TYR A 128 -5.74 10.93 -0.20
C TYR A 128 -4.52 11.01 0.73
N LEU A 129 -3.79 12.14 0.66
CA LEU A 129 -2.63 12.40 1.51
C LEU A 129 -2.99 12.32 3.00
N ARG A 130 -4.10 12.95 3.38
CA ARG A 130 -4.60 12.92 4.77
C ARG A 130 -4.90 11.49 5.21
N CYS A 131 -5.55 10.69 4.36
CA CYS A 131 -5.85 9.29 4.65
C CYS A 131 -4.56 8.47 4.90
N CYS A 132 -3.50 8.70 4.12
CA CYS A 132 -2.21 8.06 4.32
C CYS A 132 -1.58 8.47 5.67
N ILE A 133 -1.54 9.77 5.97
CA ILE A 133 -0.97 10.31 7.22
C ILE A 133 -1.71 9.72 8.43
N GLU A 134 -3.04 9.77 8.46
CA GLU A 134 -3.86 9.19 9.52
C GLU A 134 -3.58 7.68 9.72
N GLY A 135 -3.39 6.95 8.62
CA GLY A 135 -3.05 5.53 8.66
C GLY A 135 -1.69 5.27 9.31
N TYR A 136 -0.68 6.06 8.96
CA TYR A 136 0.66 5.98 9.55
C TYR A 136 0.64 6.33 11.04
N GLU A 137 0.02 7.45 11.39
CA GLU A 137 -0.09 7.90 12.79
C GLU A 137 -0.82 6.89 13.67
N SER A 138 -1.89 6.27 13.16
CA SER A 138 -2.67 5.28 13.92
C SER A 138 -1.91 4.00 14.23
N HIS A 139 -0.82 3.72 13.51
CA HIS A 139 0.06 2.58 13.71
C HIS A 139 1.42 2.97 14.32
N GLY A 140 1.66 4.26 14.59
CA GLY A 140 2.96 4.75 15.06
C GLY A 140 4.07 4.64 14.01
N VAL A 141 3.72 4.61 12.72
CA VAL A 141 4.67 4.61 11.60
C VAL A 141 5.15 6.04 11.35
N PRO A 142 6.46 6.30 11.18
CA PRO A 142 6.97 7.63 10.85
C PRO A 142 6.41 8.19 9.54
N THR A 143 6.03 9.46 9.51
CA THR A 143 5.46 10.11 8.33
C THR A 143 6.50 10.83 7.45
N ASP A 144 7.78 10.74 7.80
CA ASP A 144 8.85 11.47 7.11
C ASP A 144 8.95 11.11 5.62
N GLN A 145 8.86 9.82 5.29
CA GLN A 145 8.88 9.36 3.89
C GLN A 145 7.72 9.95 3.07
N ILE A 146 6.53 10.13 3.66
CA ILE A 146 5.38 10.76 2.99
C ILE A 146 5.69 12.24 2.69
N ARG A 147 6.26 12.97 3.68
CA ARG A 147 6.61 14.38 3.52
C ARG A 147 7.71 14.59 2.51
N ASP A 148 8.72 13.71 2.50
CA ASP A 148 9.85 13.79 1.57
C ASP A 148 9.38 13.51 0.14
N ALA A 149 8.57 12.47 -0.08
CA ALA A 149 8.00 12.15 -1.38
C ALA A 149 7.06 13.25 -1.90
N LEU A 150 6.25 13.88 -1.00
CA LEU A 150 5.39 15.00 -1.38
C LEU A 150 6.22 16.18 -1.87
N ARG A 151 7.25 16.59 -1.11
CA ARG A 151 8.13 17.70 -1.51
C ARG A 151 8.81 17.45 -2.84
N TYR A 152 9.22 16.20 -3.09
CA TYR A 152 9.83 15.83 -4.36
C TYR A 152 8.85 15.92 -5.53
N ALA A 153 7.64 15.33 -5.38
CA ALA A 153 6.61 15.37 -6.40
C ALA A 153 6.17 16.81 -6.76
N GLU A 154 6.00 17.68 -5.76
CA GLU A 154 5.68 19.11 -5.95
C GLU A 154 6.81 19.86 -6.69
N ALA A 155 8.08 19.55 -6.41
CA ALA A 155 9.22 20.14 -7.09
C ALA A 155 9.28 19.74 -8.58
N VAL A 156 9.01 18.48 -8.89
CA VAL A 156 8.95 17.96 -10.27
C VAL A 156 7.82 18.64 -11.05
N GLU A 157 6.63 18.79 -10.46
CA GLU A 157 5.51 19.49 -11.11
C GLU A 157 5.86 20.95 -11.46
N VAL A 158 6.55 21.68 -10.55
CA VAL A 158 6.99 23.06 -10.80
C VAL A 158 8.01 23.13 -11.93
N GLU A 159 8.96 22.20 -12.00
CA GLU A 159 9.94 22.16 -13.09
C GLU A 159 9.29 21.87 -14.44
N MET A 160 8.33 20.96 -14.49
CA MET A 160 7.57 20.64 -15.71
C MET A 160 6.77 21.84 -16.20
N ASP A 161 6.07 22.56 -15.31
CA ASP A 161 5.30 23.76 -15.66
C ASP A 161 6.22 24.86 -16.22
N GLN A 162 7.39 25.09 -15.61
CA GLN A 162 8.37 26.07 -16.09
C GLN A 162 8.98 25.69 -17.45
N SER A 163 9.13 24.41 -17.75
CA SER A 163 9.65 23.94 -19.05
C SER A 163 8.62 24.11 -20.17
N TYR A 164 7.36 24.01 -19.86
CA TYR A 164 6.25 24.16 -20.81
C TYR A 164 5.94 25.64 -21.13
N TYR A 165 6.17 26.56 -20.17
CA TYR A 165 6.04 28.02 -20.33
C TYR A 165 7.37 28.72 -20.01
N PRO A 166 8.39 28.66 -20.90
CA PRO A 166 9.62 29.40 -20.68
C PRO A 166 9.27 30.88 -20.59
N ARG A 167 9.65 31.55 -19.48
CA ARG A 167 9.47 32.97 -19.31
C ARG A 167 10.16 33.69 -20.47
N GLU A 168 9.38 34.36 -21.33
CA GLU A 168 9.95 35.27 -22.31
C GLU A 168 10.89 36.24 -21.58
N SER A 169 12.15 36.21 -21.97
CA SER A 169 13.15 37.18 -21.48
C SER A 169 12.65 38.57 -21.88
N ARG A 170 12.14 39.31 -20.90
CA ARG A 170 11.93 40.74 -21.09
C ARG A 170 13.31 41.38 -21.34
N THR A 171 13.63 41.59 -22.61
CA THR A 171 14.70 42.48 -23.04
C THR A 171 14.21 43.90 -22.76
N VAL A 172 14.89 44.60 -21.87
CA VAL A 172 14.76 46.03 -21.62
C VAL A 172 15.64 46.75 -22.63
#